data_be21412b192b27910696947d2f772194
#
_entry.id   be21412b192b27910696947d2f772194
#
_cell.length_a   1.000
_cell.length_b   1.000
_cell.length_c   1.000
_cell.angle_alpha   90.00
_cell.angle_beta   90.00
_cell.angle_gamma   90.00
#
_symmetry.space_group_name_H-M   'P 1'
#
loop_
_entity.id
_entity.type
_entity.pdbx_description
1 polymer ?
#
loop_
_entity_poly.entity_id
_entity_poly.type
_entity_poly.pdbx_seq_one_letter_code
_entity_poly.pdbx_strand_id
1 'polypeptide(L)'
;MHAPTPEQTAAADAFRAGTHLVIQAGAGTGKTTTLTMLAREARRESRLGRYIAFNRAVARDAAREFPASVACGTAHALAYTAVGRAYQARMNAPRQAGWRTGAALGIDVGLSVRIGARTVDHKALSHTVLRTVTRFCQSADEKITRHHVPPLRGAESAPLHHQLTGIVLPYARKAWRDLQRPDHGVVRFEHDHYLKMWALREPVIPVDFLLLDEAQDTNPVVEQILLAQRDHAQLVLVGDSAQAVYGWRGARDVMTGFDGRQLTLSRSFRFGPALAAEANRWLTIVDAPIRLTGSPWLDTELGPVRDPAAILCRSNVGAMVEVIRQLEAHRRVALAGGGEALSALVRAAHDLEAGRRTSHPELMLFESWAELREYAAHDPAGRDLLPLVGLVDEHGTAALLHALERLQPEESAEVTVSTAHRAKGREWASVRIADDFTPPGDLDERGEDGAPLPGPIDIDEARLAYVAVTRARSQLDIGGLSWLNGHPAGDPRPREAGTEDRYDRPDGPRGLHESHGPCGPRDPHGPNERVRGGDGTERDIARKDGEPWVPPPRQRGHPRPKHGHGVVARGTAGGGATASDAADGTRRAGKDSEEH
;
A
#
# COMPACT_ATOMS: atom_id res chain seq x y z
N MET A 1 3.28 33.12 2.72
CA MET A 1 2.77 32.14 1.71
C MET A 1 3.31 32.59 0.36
N HIS A 2 3.94 31.67 -0.41
CA HIS A 2 4.33 31.98 -1.78
C HIS A 2 3.08 32.14 -2.66
N ALA A 3 3.19 32.95 -3.71
CA ALA A 3 2.14 33.05 -4.71
C ALA A 3 1.92 31.66 -5.38
N PRO A 4 0.67 31.28 -5.68
CA PRO A 4 0.39 30.04 -6.39
C PRO A 4 1.13 29.98 -7.73
N THR A 5 1.59 28.79 -8.12
CA THR A 5 2.16 28.59 -9.45
C THR A 5 1.06 28.61 -10.50
N PRO A 6 1.39 28.83 -11.79
CA PRO A 6 0.41 28.71 -12.87
C PRO A 6 -0.31 27.36 -12.87
N GLU A 7 0.40 26.26 -12.58
CA GLU A 7 -0.17 24.91 -12.47
C GLU A 7 -1.18 24.79 -11.32
N GLN A 8 -0.86 25.36 -10.15
CA GLN A 8 -1.78 25.41 -9.00
C GLN A 8 -3.01 26.28 -9.29
N THR A 9 -2.84 27.37 -10.02
CA THR A 9 -3.95 28.23 -10.46
C THR A 9 -4.86 27.47 -11.42
N ALA A 10 -4.28 26.76 -12.39
CA ALA A 10 -5.04 25.92 -13.32
C ALA A 10 -5.83 24.81 -12.61
N ALA A 11 -5.26 24.24 -11.53
CA ALA A 11 -5.98 23.28 -10.70
C ALA A 11 -7.18 23.91 -9.96
N ALA A 12 -7.02 25.14 -9.43
CA ALA A 12 -8.11 25.87 -8.79
C ALA A 12 -9.23 26.24 -9.79
N ASP A 13 -8.87 26.67 -11.00
CA ASP A 13 -9.84 27.00 -12.06
C ASP A 13 -10.64 25.76 -12.48
N ALA A 14 -9.96 24.63 -12.67
CA ALA A 14 -10.59 23.36 -13.01
C ALA A 14 -11.50 22.83 -11.89
N PHE A 15 -11.09 23.02 -10.64
CA PHE A 15 -11.89 22.64 -9.48
C PHE A 15 -13.17 23.45 -9.38
N ARG A 16 -13.11 24.78 -9.60
CA ARG A 16 -14.29 25.66 -9.65
C ARG A 16 -15.25 25.30 -10.78
N ALA A 17 -14.73 24.81 -11.90
CA ALA A 17 -15.57 24.33 -13.01
C ALA A 17 -16.35 23.04 -12.69
N GLY A 18 -16.14 22.41 -11.53
CA GLY A 18 -16.86 21.22 -11.07
C GLY A 18 -16.43 19.90 -11.73
N THR A 19 -15.38 19.90 -12.56
CA THR A 19 -14.90 18.69 -13.23
C THR A 19 -14.12 17.79 -12.27
N HIS A 20 -14.16 16.47 -12.47
CA HIS A 20 -13.26 15.56 -11.77
C HIS A 20 -11.82 15.82 -12.19
N LEU A 21 -10.87 15.75 -11.23
CA LEU A 21 -9.47 16.09 -11.45
C LEU A 21 -8.54 14.92 -11.13
N VAL A 22 -7.52 14.80 -11.96
CA VAL A 22 -6.32 14.01 -11.67
C VAL A 22 -5.13 14.95 -11.69
N ILE A 23 -4.40 15.04 -10.60
CA ILE A 23 -3.25 15.93 -10.46
C ILE A 23 -2.01 15.08 -10.26
N GLN A 24 -1.22 14.90 -11.32
CA GLN A 24 0.10 14.30 -11.26
C GLN A 24 1.06 15.30 -10.62
N ALA A 25 1.56 14.98 -9.45
CA ALA A 25 2.31 15.92 -8.62
C ALA A 25 3.60 15.28 -8.12
N GLY A 26 4.72 15.64 -8.72
CA GLY A 26 6.01 15.07 -8.39
C GLY A 26 6.48 15.37 -6.96
N ALA A 27 7.67 14.88 -6.62
CA ALA A 27 8.24 15.03 -5.29
C ALA A 27 8.45 16.50 -4.91
N GLY A 28 7.90 16.92 -3.76
CA GLY A 28 8.08 18.28 -3.24
C GLY A 28 7.30 19.38 -3.96
N THR A 29 6.35 19.06 -4.85
CA THR A 29 5.63 20.05 -5.67
C THR A 29 4.45 20.74 -4.95
N GLY A 30 4.27 20.47 -3.66
CA GLY A 30 3.23 21.13 -2.87
C GLY A 30 1.84 20.52 -3.02
N LYS A 31 1.74 19.19 -3.14
CA LYS A 31 0.46 18.43 -3.18
C LYS A 31 -0.53 18.92 -2.13
N THR A 32 -0.18 18.83 -0.85
CA THR A 32 -1.04 19.21 0.27
C THR A 32 -1.42 20.69 0.25
N THR A 33 -0.48 21.57 -0.13
CA THR A 33 -0.74 23.01 -0.28
C THR A 33 -1.78 23.27 -1.37
N THR A 34 -1.67 22.57 -2.50
CA THR A 34 -2.66 22.66 -3.59
C THR A 34 -4.03 22.20 -3.13
N LEU A 35 -4.13 21.03 -2.48
CA LEU A 35 -5.39 20.53 -1.92
C LEU A 35 -6.01 21.48 -0.90
N THR A 36 -5.20 22.10 -0.03
CA THR A 36 -5.66 23.12 0.92
C THR A 36 -6.19 24.36 0.20
N MET A 37 -5.56 24.75 -0.92
CA MET A 37 -6.02 25.87 -1.74
C MET A 37 -7.38 25.54 -2.37
N LEU A 38 -7.57 24.36 -2.98
CA LEU A 38 -8.87 23.91 -3.51
C LEU A 38 -9.95 23.90 -2.42
N ALA A 39 -9.63 23.41 -1.23
CA ALA A 39 -10.55 23.40 -0.10
C ALA A 39 -10.98 24.81 0.35
N ARG A 40 -10.08 25.80 0.28
CA ARG A 40 -10.40 27.19 0.56
C ARG A 40 -11.30 27.84 -0.50
N GLU A 41 -11.12 27.48 -1.77
CA GLU A 41 -12.04 27.88 -2.84
C GLU A 41 -13.44 27.29 -2.61
N ALA A 42 -13.56 26.00 -2.31
CA ALA A 42 -14.82 25.35 -2.00
C ALA A 42 -15.56 25.98 -0.79
N ARG A 43 -14.82 26.44 0.22
CA ARG A 43 -15.41 27.15 1.37
C ARG A 43 -16.10 28.45 0.97
N ARG A 44 -15.56 29.18 -0.02
CA ARG A 44 -16.18 30.42 -0.53
C ARG A 44 -17.52 30.15 -1.19
N GLU A 45 -17.71 28.94 -1.73
CA GLU A 45 -18.94 28.46 -2.36
C GLU A 45 -19.85 27.69 -1.40
N SER A 46 -19.50 27.64 -0.10
CA SER A 46 -20.23 26.90 0.93
C SER A 46 -20.31 25.38 0.67
N ARG A 47 -19.39 24.84 -0.09
CA ARG A 47 -19.31 23.39 -0.40
C ARG A 47 -18.68 22.61 0.76
N LEU A 48 -19.22 21.44 1.04
CA LEU A 48 -18.69 20.50 2.03
C LEU A 48 -17.81 19.46 1.36
N GLY A 49 -16.64 19.24 1.96
CA GLY A 49 -15.67 18.29 1.41
C GLY A 49 -15.17 17.25 2.39
N ARG A 50 -14.52 16.26 1.82
CA ARG A 50 -13.77 15.28 2.59
C ARG A 50 -12.39 15.07 1.99
N TYR A 51 -11.38 15.15 2.84
CA TYR A 51 -10.01 14.79 2.53
C TYR A 51 -9.73 13.38 3.05
N ILE A 52 -9.31 12.49 2.14
CA ILE A 52 -8.96 11.10 2.43
C ILE A 52 -7.43 10.98 2.34
N ALA A 53 -6.81 10.79 3.50
CA ALA A 53 -5.37 10.62 3.63
C ALA A 53 -4.98 9.14 3.64
N PHE A 54 -3.75 8.85 3.25
CA PHE A 54 -3.17 7.51 3.31
C PHE A 54 -3.05 6.97 4.75
N ASN A 55 -2.73 7.83 5.73
CA ASN A 55 -2.59 7.43 7.13
C ASN A 55 -3.14 8.47 8.12
N ARG A 56 -3.26 8.07 9.40
CA ARG A 56 -3.83 8.91 10.46
C ARG A 56 -2.97 10.14 10.80
N ALA A 57 -1.64 10.05 10.67
CA ALA A 57 -0.75 11.17 10.97
C ALA A 57 -0.96 12.27 9.95
N VAL A 58 -0.93 11.95 8.65
CA VAL A 58 -1.21 12.87 7.55
C VAL A 58 -2.62 13.48 7.68
N ALA A 59 -3.63 12.66 8.01
CA ALA A 59 -5.00 13.16 8.21
C ALA A 59 -5.10 14.18 9.36
N ARG A 60 -4.36 13.97 10.46
CA ARG A 60 -4.34 14.86 11.62
C ARG A 60 -3.64 16.19 11.32
N ASP A 61 -2.53 16.12 10.59
CA ASP A 61 -1.79 17.31 10.19
C ASP A 61 -2.59 18.13 9.17
N ALA A 62 -3.21 17.46 8.20
CA ALA A 62 -4.13 18.09 7.25
C ALA A 62 -5.31 18.79 7.97
N ALA A 63 -5.88 18.19 9.01
CA ALA A 63 -6.98 18.78 9.77
C ALA A 63 -6.64 20.12 10.45
N ARG A 64 -5.35 20.45 10.62
CA ARG A 64 -4.90 21.74 11.16
C ARG A 64 -4.84 22.84 10.10
N GLU A 65 -4.70 22.44 8.83
CA GLU A 65 -4.48 23.36 7.70
C GLU A 65 -5.73 23.59 6.86
N PHE A 66 -6.59 22.58 6.78
CA PHE A 66 -7.82 22.62 5.99
C PHE A 66 -8.92 23.44 6.69
N PRO A 67 -9.80 24.10 5.91
CA PRO A 67 -10.96 24.76 6.47
C PRO A 67 -11.94 23.76 7.12
N ALA A 68 -12.70 24.22 8.11
CA ALA A 68 -13.66 23.38 8.84
C ALA A 68 -14.76 22.75 7.96
N SER A 69 -14.99 23.28 6.75
CA SER A 69 -15.88 22.69 5.75
C SER A 69 -15.35 21.37 5.14
N VAL A 70 -14.08 21.01 5.41
CA VAL A 70 -13.47 19.77 4.91
C VAL A 70 -13.12 18.87 6.09
N ALA A 71 -13.80 17.75 6.20
CA ALA A 71 -13.51 16.75 7.21
C ALA A 71 -12.33 15.88 6.76
N CYS A 72 -11.21 15.89 7.53
CA CYS A 72 -10.01 15.11 7.22
C CYS A 72 -10.04 13.75 7.92
N GLY A 73 -9.65 12.69 7.20
CA GLY A 73 -9.62 11.32 7.75
C GLY A 73 -9.04 10.31 6.78
N THR A 74 -9.04 9.04 7.16
CA THR A 74 -8.69 7.92 6.29
C THR A 74 -9.94 7.15 5.88
N ALA A 75 -9.89 6.39 4.78
CA ALA A 75 -10.98 5.50 4.40
C ALA A 75 -11.32 4.50 5.52
N HIS A 76 -10.30 3.99 6.22
CA HIS A 76 -10.49 3.13 7.39
C HIS A 76 -11.25 3.82 8.54
N ALA A 77 -11.02 5.12 8.77
CA ALA A 77 -11.75 5.84 9.83
C ALA A 77 -13.24 5.98 9.51
N LEU A 78 -13.58 6.20 8.24
CA LEU A 78 -14.96 6.21 7.77
C LEU A 78 -15.63 4.83 7.93
N ALA A 79 -14.96 3.80 7.43
CA ALA A 79 -15.42 2.42 7.54
C ALA A 79 -15.55 1.96 9.00
N TYR A 80 -14.62 2.39 9.88
CA TYR A 80 -14.71 2.11 11.32
C TYR A 80 -15.97 2.71 11.94
N THR A 81 -16.28 3.95 11.61
CA THR A 81 -17.48 4.61 12.11
C THR A 81 -18.75 3.93 11.62
N ALA A 82 -18.79 3.50 10.36
CA ALA A 82 -19.95 2.90 9.72
C ALA A 82 -20.16 1.41 10.09
N VAL A 83 -19.07 0.67 10.27
CA VAL A 83 -19.10 -0.79 10.46
C VAL A 83 -18.22 -1.22 11.64
N GLY A 84 -16.97 -0.73 11.71
CA GLY A 84 -15.94 -1.26 12.60
C GLY A 84 -16.25 -1.16 14.09
N ARG A 85 -17.06 -0.16 14.51
CA ARG A 85 -17.45 0.01 15.93
C ARG A 85 -18.10 -1.23 16.53
N ALA A 86 -18.93 -1.93 15.74
CA ALA A 86 -19.59 -3.15 16.18
C ALA A 86 -18.60 -4.31 16.45
N TYR A 87 -17.37 -4.24 15.92
CA TYR A 87 -16.35 -5.28 16.02
C TYR A 87 -15.21 -4.92 17.00
N GLN A 88 -15.36 -3.84 17.79
CA GLN A 88 -14.30 -3.35 18.67
C GLN A 88 -13.78 -4.41 19.66
N ALA A 89 -14.67 -5.20 20.25
CA ALA A 89 -14.28 -6.29 21.15
C ALA A 89 -13.41 -7.33 20.44
N ARG A 90 -13.72 -7.67 19.18
CA ARG A 90 -12.95 -8.62 18.38
C ARG A 90 -11.59 -8.08 17.94
N MET A 91 -11.48 -6.77 17.67
CA MET A 91 -10.20 -6.13 17.33
C MET A 91 -9.22 -6.13 18.51
N ASN A 92 -9.74 -6.02 19.74
CA ASN A 92 -8.97 -6.03 20.97
C ASN A 92 -8.64 -7.45 21.48
N ALA A 93 -9.15 -8.50 20.82
CA ALA A 93 -8.88 -9.88 21.19
C ALA A 93 -7.37 -10.21 21.09
N PRO A 94 -6.84 -11.06 21.98
CA PRO A 94 -5.43 -11.46 21.95
C PRO A 94 -5.03 -12.09 20.62
N ARG A 95 -3.78 -11.90 20.23
CA ARG A 95 -3.22 -12.59 19.06
C ARG A 95 -3.09 -14.08 19.37
N GLN A 96 -3.49 -14.91 18.41
CA GLN A 96 -3.27 -16.35 18.45
C GLN A 96 -2.56 -16.82 17.17
N ALA A 97 -1.88 -17.96 17.27
CA ALA A 97 -1.21 -18.54 16.12
C ALA A 97 -2.22 -18.93 15.02
N GLY A 98 -1.89 -18.67 13.76
CA GLY A 98 -2.79 -18.92 12.61
C GLY A 98 -3.27 -20.37 12.51
N TRP A 99 -2.45 -21.35 12.91
CA TRP A 99 -2.84 -22.75 12.90
C TRP A 99 -3.94 -23.08 13.94
N ARG A 100 -3.98 -22.37 15.09
CA ARG A 100 -5.08 -22.51 16.06
C ARG A 100 -6.39 -21.99 15.47
N THR A 101 -6.32 -20.87 14.76
CA THR A 101 -7.45 -20.34 14.00
C THR A 101 -7.91 -21.34 12.93
N GLY A 102 -6.96 -21.95 12.19
CA GLY A 102 -7.25 -22.99 11.21
C GLY A 102 -7.95 -24.20 11.83
N ALA A 103 -7.46 -24.71 12.96
CA ALA A 103 -8.08 -25.81 13.69
C ALA A 103 -9.52 -25.49 14.13
N ALA A 104 -9.74 -24.28 14.66
CA ALA A 104 -11.07 -23.80 15.03
C ALA A 104 -12.01 -23.62 13.80
N LEU A 105 -11.45 -23.36 12.63
CA LEU A 105 -12.17 -23.37 11.35
C LEU A 105 -12.41 -24.79 10.82
N GLY A 106 -11.89 -25.83 11.49
CA GLY A 106 -12.09 -27.24 11.13
C GLY A 106 -11.00 -27.81 10.22
N ILE A 107 -9.84 -27.18 10.14
CA ILE A 107 -8.65 -27.78 9.53
C ILE A 107 -8.06 -28.74 10.56
N ASP A 108 -8.09 -30.05 10.26
CA ASP A 108 -7.57 -31.08 11.16
C ASP A 108 -6.07 -30.84 11.43
N VAL A 109 -5.65 -30.93 12.69
CA VAL A 109 -4.25 -30.75 13.12
C VAL A 109 -3.32 -31.82 12.53
N GLY A 110 -3.85 -33.00 12.24
CA GLY A 110 -3.14 -34.08 11.56
C GLY A 110 -3.19 -33.99 10.03
N LEU A 111 -3.90 -32.98 9.46
CA LEU A 111 -4.05 -32.87 8.02
C LEU A 111 -2.72 -32.57 7.35
N SER A 112 -2.39 -33.43 6.39
CA SER A 112 -1.22 -33.32 5.52
C SER A 112 -1.67 -33.67 4.10
N VAL A 113 -1.54 -32.74 3.17
CA VAL A 113 -2.00 -32.91 1.79
C VAL A 113 -0.80 -32.84 0.86
N ARG A 114 -0.69 -33.84 -0.02
CA ARG A 114 0.34 -33.83 -1.06
C ARG A 114 -0.13 -33.03 -2.26
N ILE A 115 0.63 -31.98 -2.63
CA ILE A 115 0.40 -31.15 -3.81
C ILE A 115 1.69 -31.20 -4.65
N GLY A 116 1.65 -31.95 -5.74
CA GLY A 116 2.87 -32.25 -6.52
C GLY A 116 3.89 -33.01 -5.67
N ALA A 117 5.11 -32.51 -5.64
CA ALA A 117 6.20 -33.07 -4.82
C ALA A 117 6.15 -32.63 -3.35
N ARG A 118 5.34 -31.62 -3.01
CA ARG A 118 5.30 -31.05 -1.66
C ARG A 118 4.16 -31.60 -0.80
N THR A 119 4.45 -31.66 0.47
CA THR A 119 3.48 -31.94 1.52
C THR A 119 3.11 -30.61 2.21
N VAL A 120 1.83 -30.22 2.14
CA VAL A 120 1.27 -29.03 2.77
C VAL A 120 0.61 -29.47 4.07
N ASP A 121 1.18 -29.12 5.20
CA ASP A 121 0.62 -29.42 6.51
C ASP A 121 -0.53 -28.47 6.90
N HIS A 122 -1.18 -28.77 8.02
CA HIS A 122 -2.27 -27.95 8.56
C HIS A 122 -1.85 -26.51 8.87
N LYS A 123 -0.58 -26.23 9.21
CA LYS A 123 -0.09 -24.89 9.53
C LYS A 123 0.03 -24.05 8.26
N ALA A 124 0.68 -24.60 7.23
CA ALA A 124 0.79 -23.95 5.92
C ALA A 124 -0.59 -23.73 5.30
N LEU A 125 -1.49 -24.73 5.39
CA LEU A 125 -2.87 -24.60 4.92
C LEU A 125 -3.62 -23.50 5.68
N SER A 126 -3.54 -23.46 7.00
CA SER A 126 -4.18 -22.42 7.83
C SER A 126 -3.69 -21.02 7.47
N HIS A 127 -2.38 -20.87 7.29
CA HIS A 127 -1.79 -19.60 6.87
C HIS A 127 -2.27 -19.18 5.47
N THR A 128 -2.32 -20.13 4.53
CA THR A 128 -2.81 -19.87 3.16
C THR A 128 -4.29 -19.45 3.17
N VAL A 129 -5.12 -20.08 4.00
CA VAL A 129 -6.53 -19.69 4.18
C VAL A 129 -6.65 -18.25 4.69
N LEU A 130 -5.91 -17.88 5.71
CA LEU A 130 -5.94 -16.51 6.26
C LEU A 130 -5.42 -15.48 5.25
N ARG A 131 -4.33 -15.78 4.54
CA ARG A 131 -3.83 -14.91 3.46
C ARG A 131 -4.82 -14.76 2.31
N THR A 132 -5.57 -15.82 1.99
CA THR A 132 -6.66 -15.74 0.99
C THR A 132 -7.71 -14.72 1.38
N VAL A 133 -8.12 -14.69 2.65
CA VAL A 133 -9.07 -13.70 3.17
C VAL A 133 -8.47 -12.29 3.13
N THR A 134 -7.20 -12.13 3.52
CA THR A 134 -6.52 -10.82 3.45
C THR A 134 -6.50 -10.29 2.01
N ARG A 135 -6.10 -11.12 1.02
CA ARG A 135 -6.10 -10.73 -0.39
C ARG A 135 -7.49 -10.37 -0.91
N PHE A 136 -8.51 -11.11 -0.50
CA PHE A 136 -9.90 -10.76 -0.81
C PHE A 136 -10.28 -9.39 -0.21
N CYS A 137 -9.90 -9.12 1.04
CA CYS A 137 -10.20 -7.83 1.68
C CYS A 137 -9.44 -6.64 1.04
N GLN A 138 -8.41 -6.91 0.25
CA GLN A 138 -7.66 -5.91 -0.50
C GLN A 138 -8.09 -5.80 -1.97
N SER A 139 -9.02 -6.63 -2.44
CA SER A 139 -9.56 -6.63 -3.79
C SER A 139 -10.92 -5.92 -3.88
N ALA A 140 -11.32 -5.48 -5.08
CA ALA A 140 -12.66 -4.96 -5.35
C ALA A 140 -13.73 -6.04 -5.48
N ASP A 141 -13.36 -7.32 -5.48
CA ASP A 141 -14.28 -8.42 -5.73
C ASP A 141 -15.37 -8.55 -4.65
N GLU A 142 -16.55 -8.97 -5.04
CA GLU A 142 -17.67 -9.20 -4.11
C GLU A 142 -17.56 -10.53 -3.36
N LYS A 143 -16.85 -11.51 -3.93
CA LYS A 143 -16.79 -12.90 -3.42
C LYS A 143 -15.37 -13.44 -3.45
N ILE A 144 -15.05 -14.30 -2.49
CA ILE A 144 -13.77 -15.03 -2.50
C ILE A 144 -13.74 -16.05 -3.63
N THR A 145 -12.77 -15.91 -4.52
CA THR A 145 -12.54 -16.77 -5.67
C THR A 145 -11.09 -17.32 -5.68
N ARG A 146 -10.78 -18.17 -6.66
CA ARG A 146 -9.47 -18.87 -6.76
C ARG A 146 -8.27 -17.93 -6.87
N HIS A 147 -8.39 -16.76 -7.51
CA HIS A 147 -7.26 -15.84 -7.68
C HIS A 147 -6.82 -15.17 -6.38
N HIS A 148 -7.66 -15.20 -5.33
CA HIS A 148 -7.25 -14.74 -4.01
C HIS A 148 -6.34 -15.74 -3.28
N VAL A 149 -6.35 -17.02 -3.69
CA VAL A 149 -5.47 -18.02 -3.08
C VAL A 149 -4.04 -17.74 -3.52
N PRO A 150 -3.13 -17.44 -2.58
CA PRO A 150 -1.74 -17.20 -2.95
C PRO A 150 -1.12 -18.49 -3.50
N PRO A 151 -0.23 -18.42 -4.49
CA PRO A 151 0.57 -19.57 -4.87
C PRO A 151 1.40 -20.02 -3.67
N LEU A 152 1.56 -21.30 -3.49
CA LEU A 152 2.54 -21.88 -2.58
C LEU A 152 3.75 -22.33 -3.39
N ARG A 153 4.90 -22.11 -2.81
CA ARG A 153 6.16 -22.51 -3.37
C ARG A 153 6.19 -24.01 -3.65
N GLY A 154 6.58 -24.36 -4.90
CA GLY A 154 6.52 -25.73 -5.41
C GLY A 154 5.12 -26.20 -5.80
N ALA A 155 4.13 -25.28 -5.82
CA ALA A 155 2.77 -25.49 -6.30
C ALA A 155 2.29 -24.32 -7.18
N GLU A 156 3.22 -23.66 -7.89
CA GLU A 156 2.95 -22.50 -8.75
C GLU A 156 2.31 -22.89 -10.08
N SER A 157 2.55 -24.11 -10.57
CA SER A 157 1.95 -24.55 -11.83
C SER A 157 0.42 -24.56 -11.76
N ALA A 158 -0.24 -24.18 -12.84
CA ALA A 158 -1.70 -24.04 -12.89
C ALA A 158 -2.46 -25.27 -12.38
N PRO A 159 -2.09 -26.54 -12.68
CA PRO A 159 -2.76 -27.72 -12.14
C PRO A 159 -2.60 -27.85 -10.61
N LEU A 160 -1.39 -27.62 -10.09
CA LEU A 160 -1.11 -27.73 -8.66
C LEU A 160 -1.80 -26.61 -7.86
N HIS A 161 -1.77 -25.38 -8.39
CA HIS A 161 -2.51 -24.27 -7.82
C HIS A 161 -4.02 -24.52 -7.84
N HIS A 162 -4.56 -25.16 -8.89
CA HIS A 162 -5.98 -25.55 -8.94
C HIS A 162 -6.32 -26.56 -7.83
N GLN A 163 -5.47 -27.55 -7.59
CA GLN A 163 -5.64 -28.51 -6.51
C GLN A 163 -5.63 -27.81 -5.12
N LEU A 164 -4.65 -26.90 -4.89
CA LEU A 164 -4.57 -26.09 -3.67
C LEU A 164 -5.84 -25.28 -3.46
N THR A 165 -6.33 -24.60 -4.50
CA THR A 165 -7.53 -23.75 -4.39
C THR A 165 -8.78 -24.55 -4.02
N GLY A 166 -8.92 -25.76 -4.51
CA GLY A 166 -10.03 -26.66 -4.14
C GLY A 166 -10.09 -26.93 -2.62
N ILE A 167 -8.92 -27.04 -1.99
CA ILE A 167 -8.81 -27.27 -0.55
C ILE A 167 -9.00 -25.98 0.26
N VAL A 168 -8.38 -24.88 -0.17
CA VAL A 168 -8.35 -23.61 0.57
C VAL A 168 -9.68 -22.86 0.56
N LEU A 169 -10.35 -22.81 -0.60
CA LEU A 169 -11.55 -21.96 -0.77
C LEU A 169 -12.69 -22.24 0.21
N PRO A 170 -13.05 -23.49 0.53
CA PRO A 170 -14.12 -23.77 1.51
C PRO A 170 -13.80 -23.16 2.89
N TYR A 171 -12.54 -23.28 3.35
CA TYR A 171 -12.10 -22.73 4.63
C TYR A 171 -12.00 -21.20 4.59
N ALA A 172 -11.52 -20.61 3.50
CA ALA A 172 -11.46 -19.16 3.34
C ALA A 172 -12.86 -18.53 3.38
N ARG A 173 -13.84 -19.14 2.71
CA ARG A 173 -15.25 -18.73 2.77
C ARG A 173 -15.85 -18.91 4.18
N LYS A 174 -15.45 -19.96 4.91
CA LYS A 174 -15.85 -20.16 6.30
C LYS A 174 -15.24 -19.08 7.20
N ALA A 175 -13.96 -18.76 7.01
CA ALA A 175 -13.27 -17.69 7.73
C ALA A 175 -13.91 -16.32 7.48
N TRP A 176 -14.30 -16.02 6.24
CA TRP A 176 -15.00 -14.77 5.91
C TRP A 176 -16.38 -14.69 6.58
N ARG A 177 -17.15 -15.77 6.61
CA ARG A 177 -18.44 -15.82 7.33
C ARG A 177 -18.25 -15.67 8.84
N ASP A 178 -17.17 -16.21 9.41
CA ASP A 178 -16.82 -16.02 10.82
C ASP A 178 -16.52 -14.55 11.13
N LEU A 179 -15.78 -13.87 10.26
CA LEU A 179 -15.47 -12.46 10.38
C LEU A 179 -16.70 -11.54 10.35
N GLN A 180 -17.74 -11.93 9.64
CA GLN A 180 -18.98 -11.14 9.54
C GLN A 180 -19.83 -11.15 10.82
N ARG A 181 -19.47 -11.92 11.84
CA ARG A 181 -20.15 -11.96 13.14
C ARG A 181 -19.56 -10.93 14.09
N PRO A 182 -20.30 -9.92 14.57
CA PRO A 182 -19.73 -8.86 15.40
C PRO A 182 -19.35 -9.33 16.80
N ASP A 183 -20.17 -10.22 17.42
CA ASP A 183 -20.04 -10.53 18.85
C ASP A 183 -19.08 -11.67 19.14
N HIS A 184 -18.83 -12.56 18.18
CA HIS A 184 -18.00 -13.74 18.37
C HIS A 184 -17.37 -14.20 17.07
N GLY A 185 -16.27 -14.92 17.16
CA GLY A 185 -15.57 -15.54 16.04
C GLY A 185 -14.16 -15.95 16.41
N VAL A 186 -13.63 -16.90 15.65
CA VAL A 186 -12.32 -17.49 15.88
C VAL A 186 -11.22 -16.83 15.04
N VAL A 187 -11.59 -16.20 13.93
CA VAL A 187 -10.65 -15.47 13.08
C VAL A 187 -10.40 -14.10 13.71
N ARG A 188 -9.12 -13.75 13.89
CA ARG A 188 -8.76 -12.41 14.35
C ARG A 188 -9.34 -11.35 13.43
N PHE A 189 -9.98 -10.35 14.03
CA PHE A 189 -10.57 -9.24 13.30
C PHE A 189 -9.55 -8.11 13.13
N GLU A 190 -9.39 -7.62 11.90
CA GLU A 190 -8.43 -6.57 11.53
C GLU A 190 -9.11 -5.42 10.79
N HIS A 191 -8.39 -4.33 10.57
CA HIS A 191 -8.91 -3.10 9.99
C HIS A 191 -9.40 -3.27 8.54
N ASP A 192 -8.77 -4.11 7.74
CA ASP A 192 -9.18 -4.34 6.35
C ASP A 192 -10.53 -5.09 6.26
N HIS A 193 -10.90 -5.85 7.29
CA HIS A 193 -12.16 -6.59 7.30
C HIS A 193 -13.37 -5.66 7.31
N TYR A 194 -13.41 -4.66 8.21
CA TYR A 194 -14.53 -3.72 8.22
C TYR A 194 -14.51 -2.75 7.03
N LEU A 195 -13.32 -2.43 6.49
CA LEU A 195 -13.20 -1.65 5.26
C LEU A 195 -13.86 -2.38 4.09
N LYS A 196 -13.53 -3.68 3.92
CA LYS A 196 -14.16 -4.53 2.90
C LYS A 196 -15.66 -4.66 3.10
N MET A 197 -16.11 -4.90 4.33
CA MET A 197 -17.55 -4.98 4.63
C MET A 197 -18.29 -3.67 4.32
N TRP A 198 -17.64 -2.53 4.55
CA TRP A 198 -18.20 -1.23 4.22
C TRP A 198 -18.27 -1.02 2.71
N ALA A 199 -17.20 -1.34 1.97
CA ALA A 199 -17.17 -1.26 0.52
C ALA A 199 -18.27 -2.10 -0.15
N LEU A 200 -18.50 -3.34 0.34
CA LEU A 200 -19.56 -4.23 -0.15
C LEU A 200 -20.99 -3.71 0.08
N ARG A 201 -21.15 -2.63 0.87
CA ARG A 201 -22.45 -1.96 1.08
C ARG A 201 -22.65 -0.78 0.12
N GLU A 202 -21.72 -0.52 -0.78
CA GLU A 202 -21.75 0.60 -1.72
C GLU A 202 -22.09 1.93 -1.02
N PRO A 203 -21.23 2.36 -0.07
CA PRO A 203 -21.54 3.50 0.77
C PRO A 203 -21.62 4.81 -0.02
N VAL A 204 -22.62 5.63 0.29
CA VAL A 204 -22.68 7.03 -0.15
C VAL A 204 -22.07 7.93 0.92
N ILE A 205 -21.08 8.75 0.53
CA ILE A 205 -20.45 9.75 1.39
C ILE A 205 -21.11 11.09 1.08
N PRO A 206 -21.90 11.69 2.02
CA PRO A 206 -22.69 12.88 1.76
C PRO A 206 -21.82 14.14 1.77
N VAL A 207 -21.12 14.44 0.69
CA VAL A 207 -20.26 15.61 0.48
C VAL A 207 -20.35 16.08 -0.97
N ASP A 208 -19.98 17.34 -1.22
CA ASP A 208 -19.97 17.93 -2.56
C ASP A 208 -18.67 17.58 -3.32
N PHE A 209 -17.58 17.29 -2.58
CA PHE A 209 -16.31 16.89 -3.19
C PHE A 209 -15.46 15.98 -2.28
N LEU A 210 -14.62 15.18 -2.91
CA LEU A 210 -13.66 14.29 -2.27
C LEU A 210 -12.26 14.58 -2.78
N LEU A 211 -11.32 14.74 -1.86
CA LEU A 211 -9.90 14.89 -2.13
C LEU A 211 -9.20 13.59 -1.69
N LEU A 212 -8.63 12.84 -2.63
CA LEU A 212 -7.81 11.67 -2.36
C LEU A 212 -6.34 12.03 -2.51
N ASP A 213 -5.58 11.98 -1.43
CA ASP A 213 -4.13 12.20 -1.44
C ASP A 213 -3.37 10.86 -1.54
N GLU A 214 -2.16 10.89 -2.12
CA GLU A 214 -1.33 9.72 -2.42
C GLU A 214 -2.10 8.65 -3.22
N ALA A 215 -2.84 9.12 -4.24
CA ALA A 215 -3.76 8.30 -5.03
C ALA A 215 -3.08 7.09 -5.72
N GLN A 216 -1.76 7.15 -5.99
CA GLN A 216 -0.98 6.06 -6.55
C GLN A 216 -0.80 4.86 -5.59
N ASP A 217 -1.09 5.04 -4.30
CA ASP A 217 -0.99 3.97 -3.28
C ASP A 217 -2.35 3.45 -2.82
N THR A 218 -3.38 3.67 -3.59
CA THR A 218 -4.74 3.28 -3.24
C THR A 218 -4.96 1.78 -3.47
N ASN A 219 -5.58 1.10 -2.52
CA ASN A 219 -5.98 -0.28 -2.74
C ASN A 219 -7.33 -0.35 -3.49
N PRO A 220 -7.61 -1.45 -4.22
CA PRO A 220 -8.84 -1.58 -5.02
C PRO A 220 -10.14 -1.40 -4.23
N VAL A 221 -10.15 -1.66 -2.93
CA VAL A 221 -11.34 -1.47 -2.08
C VAL A 221 -11.62 0.01 -1.87
N VAL A 222 -10.58 0.83 -1.63
CA VAL A 222 -10.71 2.28 -1.49
C VAL A 222 -11.06 2.92 -2.83
N GLU A 223 -10.46 2.44 -3.93
CA GLU A 223 -10.81 2.83 -5.29
C GLU A 223 -12.31 2.61 -5.55
N GLN A 224 -12.83 1.42 -5.26
CA GLN A 224 -14.26 1.09 -5.41
C GLN A 224 -15.15 2.06 -4.62
N ILE A 225 -14.82 2.34 -3.36
CA ILE A 225 -15.55 3.29 -2.52
C ILE A 225 -15.52 4.68 -3.12
N LEU A 226 -14.36 5.12 -3.63
CA LEU A 226 -14.20 6.44 -4.24
C LEU A 226 -15.03 6.57 -5.51
N LEU A 227 -14.92 5.59 -6.43
CA LEU A 227 -15.63 5.60 -7.71
C LEU A 227 -17.15 5.57 -7.53
N ALA A 228 -17.65 4.94 -6.49
CA ALA A 228 -19.09 4.95 -6.15
C ALA A 228 -19.63 6.35 -5.78
N GLN A 229 -18.76 7.35 -5.55
CA GLN A 229 -19.20 8.73 -5.26
C GLN A 229 -19.28 9.62 -6.51
N ARG A 230 -18.85 9.12 -7.67
CA ARG A 230 -18.66 9.91 -8.88
C ARG A 230 -19.90 10.69 -9.33
N ASP A 231 -21.07 10.11 -9.18
CA ASP A 231 -22.31 10.69 -9.71
C ASP A 231 -22.85 11.87 -8.86
N HIS A 232 -22.37 12.03 -7.63
CA HIS A 232 -22.89 13.05 -6.71
C HIS A 232 -21.82 13.93 -6.06
N ALA A 233 -20.54 13.57 -6.17
CA ALA A 233 -19.44 14.35 -5.62
C ALA A 233 -18.32 14.57 -6.67
N GLN A 234 -17.73 15.74 -6.65
CA GLN A 234 -16.54 16.03 -7.46
C GLN A 234 -15.34 15.27 -6.87
N LEU A 235 -14.68 14.44 -7.68
CA LEU A 235 -13.49 13.68 -7.25
C LEU A 235 -12.22 14.41 -7.68
N VAL A 236 -11.29 14.56 -6.75
CA VAL A 236 -9.95 15.11 -6.99
C VAL A 236 -8.92 14.11 -6.48
N LEU A 237 -8.20 13.51 -7.40
CA LEU A 237 -7.14 12.54 -7.14
C LEU A 237 -5.79 13.25 -7.27
N VAL A 238 -4.96 13.18 -6.24
CA VAL A 238 -3.61 13.79 -6.28
C VAL A 238 -2.60 12.74 -5.87
N GLY A 239 -1.51 12.66 -6.61
CA GLY A 239 -0.45 11.70 -6.32
C GLY A 239 0.74 11.83 -7.25
N ASP A 240 1.67 10.91 -7.11
CA ASP A 240 2.87 10.78 -7.93
C ASP A 240 2.97 9.31 -8.39
N SER A 241 2.56 9.03 -9.63
CA SER A 241 2.59 7.67 -10.20
C SER A 241 3.99 7.05 -10.17
N ALA A 242 5.05 7.88 -10.25
CA ALA A 242 6.42 7.40 -10.14
C ALA A 242 6.81 7.02 -8.69
N GLN A 243 6.02 7.40 -7.68
CA GLN A 243 6.19 6.96 -6.29
C GLN A 243 5.27 5.79 -5.90
N ALA A 244 4.69 5.08 -6.87
CA ALA A 244 3.87 3.88 -6.63
C ALA A 244 4.77 2.69 -6.30
N VAL A 245 5.19 2.54 -5.04
CA VAL A 245 6.13 1.50 -4.57
C VAL A 245 5.47 0.43 -3.69
N TYR A 246 4.15 0.45 -3.52
CA TYR A 246 3.40 -0.51 -2.69
C TYR A 246 2.55 -1.49 -3.51
N GLY A 247 2.87 -1.70 -4.80
CA GLY A 247 2.19 -2.67 -5.68
C GLY A 247 2.17 -4.09 -5.08
N TRP A 248 3.24 -4.52 -4.44
CA TRP A 248 3.34 -5.80 -3.74
C TRP A 248 2.36 -5.97 -2.56
N ARG A 249 1.80 -4.87 -2.03
CA ARG A 249 0.72 -4.85 -1.03
C ARG A 249 -0.68 -4.79 -1.67
N GLY A 250 -0.78 -4.87 -3.01
CA GLY A 250 -2.02 -4.74 -3.74
C GLY A 250 -2.45 -3.29 -3.96
N ALA A 251 -1.58 -2.30 -3.72
CA ALA A 251 -1.84 -0.92 -4.10
C ALA A 251 -1.84 -0.78 -5.63
N ARG A 252 -2.70 0.11 -6.14
CA ARG A 252 -2.82 0.43 -7.56
C ARG A 252 -2.78 1.94 -7.73
N ASP A 253 -2.21 2.38 -8.84
CA ASP A 253 -2.31 3.76 -9.25
C ASP A 253 -3.71 4.01 -9.87
N VAL A 254 -4.59 4.58 -9.07
CA VAL A 254 -5.96 4.89 -9.48
C VAL A 254 -6.07 6.15 -10.35
N MET A 255 -4.97 6.87 -10.54
CA MET A 255 -4.92 8.03 -11.43
C MET A 255 -4.81 7.61 -12.88
N THR A 256 -4.13 6.50 -13.16
CA THR A 256 -3.97 5.97 -14.50
C THR A 256 -5.31 5.45 -15.02
N GLY A 257 -5.78 6.04 -16.12
CA GLY A 257 -7.07 5.67 -16.74
C GLY A 257 -8.31 6.27 -16.05
N PHE A 258 -8.14 7.08 -15.00
CA PHE A 258 -9.29 7.79 -14.42
C PHE A 258 -9.79 8.88 -15.38
N ASP A 259 -11.08 8.84 -15.68
CA ASP A 259 -11.74 9.82 -16.53
C ASP A 259 -11.98 11.11 -15.74
N GLY A 260 -11.07 12.05 -15.88
CA GLY A 260 -11.03 13.35 -15.24
C GLY A 260 -10.03 14.27 -15.95
N ARG A 261 -10.09 15.57 -15.68
CA ARG A 261 -9.14 16.53 -16.22
C ARG A 261 -7.75 16.25 -15.66
N GLN A 262 -6.81 15.94 -16.54
CA GLN A 262 -5.42 15.67 -16.20
C GLN A 262 -4.66 16.98 -16.01
N LEU A 263 -3.98 17.14 -14.89
CA LEU A 263 -3.18 18.29 -14.52
C LEU A 263 -1.84 17.83 -13.93
N THR A 264 -0.84 18.71 -13.95
CA THR A 264 0.49 18.42 -13.42
C THR A 264 0.92 19.48 -12.41
N LEU A 265 1.75 19.07 -11.44
CA LEU A 265 2.52 19.96 -10.57
C LEU A 265 3.99 19.55 -10.71
N SER A 266 4.78 20.35 -11.42
CA SER A 266 6.15 20.00 -11.82
C SER A 266 7.24 20.72 -11.02
N ARG A 267 6.94 21.90 -10.43
CA ARG A 267 7.93 22.65 -9.66
C ARG A 267 8.09 22.10 -8.24
N SER A 268 9.28 21.57 -7.95
CA SER A 268 9.63 21.16 -6.59
C SER A 268 10.01 22.36 -5.72
N PHE A 269 9.46 22.42 -4.51
CA PHE A 269 9.83 23.36 -3.45
C PHE A 269 10.75 22.72 -2.40
N ARG A 270 11.18 21.48 -2.62
CA ARG A 270 12.01 20.72 -1.71
C ARG A 270 13.50 20.84 -2.03
N PHE A 271 13.86 20.89 -3.31
CA PHE A 271 15.23 20.85 -3.80
C PHE A 271 15.44 21.72 -5.03
N GLY A 272 16.72 21.96 -5.35
CA GLY A 272 17.17 22.76 -6.46
C GLY A 272 17.26 22.01 -7.80
N PRO A 273 17.77 22.69 -8.86
CA PRO A 273 17.83 22.15 -10.21
C PRO A 273 18.69 20.88 -10.36
N ALA A 274 19.80 20.78 -9.64
CA ALA A 274 20.71 19.64 -9.76
C ALA A 274 20.03 18.33 -9.35
N LEU A 275 19.29 18.30 -8.21
CA LEU A 275 18.57 17.12 -7.78
C LEU A 275 17.34 16.86 -8.67
N ALA A 276 16.69 17.91 -9.19
CA ALA A 276 15.60 17.73 -10.14
C ALA A 276 16.09 17.02 -11.42
N ALA A 277 17.28 17.35 -11.90
CA ALA A 277 17.90 16.68 -13.05
C ALA A 277 18.15 15.18 -12.75
N GLU A 278 18.70 14.85 -11.57
CA GLU A 278 18.90 13.46 -11.16
C GLU A 278 17.55 12.71 -11.04
N ALA A 279 16.55 13.32 -10.42
CA ALA A 279 15.21 12.73 -10.31
C ALA A 279 14.57 12.48 -11.68
N ASN A 280 14.79 13.36 -12.65
CA ASN A 280 14.26 13.23 -14.01
C ASN A 280 14.88 12.07 -14.79
N ARG A 281 16.09 11.63 -14.49
CA ARG A 281 16.67 10.40 -15.06
C ARG A 281 15.78 9.19 -14.73
N TRP A 282 15.41 9.06 -13.47
CA TRP A 282 14.54 7.99 -13.00
C TRP A 282 13.10 8.12 -13.54
N LEU A 283 12.57 9.35 -13.61
CA LEU A 283 11.27 9.63 -14.23
C LEU A 283 11.24 9.26 -15.72
N THR A 284 12.36 9.35 -16.42
CA THR A 284 12.49 8.91 -17.82
C THR A 284 12.43 7.38 -17.94
N ILE A 285 13.12 6.67 -17.03
CA ILE A 285 13.15 5.20 -17.01
C ILE A 285 11.74 4.62 -16.74
N VAL A 286 10.98 5.22 -15.82
CA VAL A 286 9.61 4.77 -15.51
C VAL A 286 8.54 5.32 -16.45
N ASP A 287 8.95 6.01 -17.53
CA ASP A 287 8.06 6.65 -18.50
C ASP A 287 6.97 7.53 -17.85
N ALA A 288 7.39 8.30 -16.83
CA ALA A 288 6.47 9.18 -16.11
C ALA A 288 6.02 10.35 -17.00
N PRO A 289 4.76 10.80 -16.92
CA PRO A 289 4.23 11.90 -17.73
C PRO A 289 4.73 13.28 -17.27
N ILE A 290 5.52 13.34 -16.20
CA ILE A 290 5.98 14.58 -15.56
C ILE A 290 7.51 14.65 -15.60
N ARG A 291 8.02 15.89 -15.69
CA ARG A 291 9.43 16.22 -15.44
C ARG A 291 9.50 17.30 -14.38
N LEU A 292 10.37 17.12 -13.40
CA LEU A 292 10.52 18.04 -12.27
C LEU A 292 11.39 19.24 -12.66
N THR A 293 10.96 20.40 -12.18
CA THR A 293 11.76 21.61 -12.16
C THR A 293 12.13 21.92 -10.72
N GLY A 294 13.41 22.00 -10.41
CA GLY A 294 13.87 22.40 -9.08
C GLY A 294 13.64 23.89 -8.83
N SER A 295 13.51 24.29 -7.56
CA SER A 295 13.45 25.69 -7.19
C SER A 295 14.78 26.38 -7.46
N PRO A 296 14.83 27.48 -8.24
CA PRO A 296 16.09 28.14 -8.60
C PRO A 296 16.82 28.82 -7.42
N TRP A 297 16.10 29.01 -6.30
CA TRP A 297 16.67 29.60 -5.07
C TRP A 297 17.06 28.55 -4.02
N LEU A 298 16.92 27.27 -4.34
CA LEU A 298 17.41 26.17 -3.50
C LEU A 298 18.66 25.61 -4.15
N ASP A 299 19.74 25.67 -3.42
CA ASP A 299 20.99 25.01 -3.81
C ASP A 299 20.99 23.58 -3.31
N THR A 300 21.27 22.64 -4.20
CA THR A 300 21.37 21.21 -3.87
C THR A 300 22.64 20.65 -4.49
N GLU A 301 23.51 20.10 -3.65
CA GLU A 301 24.75 19.48 -4.06
C GLU A 301 24.55 17.98 -4.32
N LEU A 302 25.11 17.49 -5.43
CA LEU A 302 25.27 16.07 -5.73
C LEU A 302 26.72 15.68 -5.54
N GLY A 303 26.98 14.74 -4.63
CA GLY A 303 28.34 14.26 -4.36
C GLY A 303 28.46 13.57 -3.01
N PRO A 304 29.66 13.09 -2.65
CA PRO A 304 29.86 12.35 -1.42
C PRO A 304 29.49 13.13 -0.16
N VAL A 305 28.72 12.51 0.72
CA VAL A 305 28.30 13.08 2.02
C VAL A 305 28.97 12.30 3.15
N ARG A 306 29.88 12.94 3.91
CA ARG A 306 30.60 12.29 5.02
C ARG A 306 29.67 11.90 6.17
N ASP A 307 28.82 12.84 6.61
CA ASP A 307 27.93 12.69 7.77
C ASP A 307 26.47 12.88 7.34
N PRO A 308 25.89 11.91 6.62
CA PRO A 308 24.52 12.02 6.16
C PRO A 308 23.53 12.05 7.34
N ALA A 309 22.50 12.89 7.23
CA ALA A 309 21.37 12.87 8.15
C ALA A 309 20.52 11.61 8.00
N ALA A 310 20.50 11.04 6.76
CA ALA A 310 19.89 9.75 6.51
C ALA A 310 20.70 8.89 5.53
N ILE A 311 20.60 7.57 5.72
CA ILE A 311 21.14 6.56 4.80
C ILE A 311 19.95 5.73 4.32
N LEU A 312 19.74 5.68 3.00
CA LEU A 312 18.63 4.98 2.40
C LEU A 312 19.09 3.70 1.74
N CYS A 313 18.53 2.59 2.21
CA CYS A 313 18.83 1.24 1.76
C CYS A 313 17.69 0.67 0.89
N ARG A 314 18.03 -0.25 0.00
CA ARG A 314 17.05 -0.99 -0.81
C ARG A 314 16.29 -1.99 0.04
N SER A 315 16.98 -2.68 0.94
CA SER A 315 16.48 -3.83 1.68
C SER A 315 16.54 -3.63 3.21
N ASN A 316 15.82 -4.47 3.94
CA ASN A 316 15.92 -4.53 5.40
C ASN A 316 17.30 -5.03 5.85
N VAL A 317 17.91 -5.91 5.06
CA VAL A 317 19.25 -6.43 5.36
C VAL A 317 20.31 -5.35 5.11
N GLY A 318 20.24 -4.63 3.99
CA GLY A 318 21.11 -3.47 3.75
C GLY A 318 20.99 -2.42 4.85
N ALA A 319 19.75 -2.18 5.35
CA ALA A 319 19.57 -1.30 6.50
C ALA A 319 20.25 -1.83 7.77
N MET A 320 20.27 -3.15 8.00
CA MET A 320 20.97 -3.72 9.13
C MET A 320 22.49 -3.61 9.02
N VAL A 321 23.05 -3.86 7.83
CA VAL A 321 24.46 -3.65 7.53
C VAL A 321 24.87 -2.20 7.83
N GLU A 322 24.09 -1.23 7.35
CA GLU A 322 24.36 0.19 7.62
C GLU A 322 24.21 0.54 9.11
N VAL A 323 23.23 -0.01 9.82
CA VAL A 323 23.09 0.17 11.27
C VAL A 323 24.37 -0.28 11.98
N ILE A 324 24.88 -1.49 11.68
CA ILE A 324 26.12 -2.00 12.29
C ILE A 324 27.28 -1.08 11.97
N ARG A 325 27.50 -0.75 10.69
CA ARG A 325 28.57 0.14 10.23
C ARG A 325 28.56 1.49 10.95
N GLN A 326 27.39 2.09 11.14
CA GLN A 326 27.26 3.39 11.82
C GLN A 326 27.48 3.26 13.35
N LEU A 327 27.05 2.16 13.98
CA LEU A 327 27.30 1.88 15.39
C LEU A 327 28.79 1.62 15.67
N GLU A 328 29.51 0.95 14.75
CA GLU A 328 30.96 0.74 14.81
C GLU A 328 31.74 2.04 14.65
N ALA A 329 31.20 2.96 13.83
CA ALA A 329 31.70 4.33 13.72
C ALA A 329 31.34 5.22 14.93
N HIS A 330 30.80 4.62 16.02
CA HIS A 330 30.39 5.28 17.26
C HIS A 330 29.33 6.38 17.09
N ARG A 331 28.53 6.32 16.02
CA ARG A 331 27.42 7.25 15.81
C ARG A 331 26.16 6.79 16.55
N ARG A 332 25.33 7.75 16.95
CA ARG A 332 23.97 7.47 17.44
C ARG A 332 23.05 7.23 16.26
N VAL A 333 22.51 6.01 16.17
CA VAL A 333 21.76 5.52 15.01
C VAL A 333 20.28 5.34 15.36
N ALA A 334 19.40 5.85 14.53
CA ALA A 334 18.00 5.47 14.51
C ALA A 334 17.68 4.58 13.30
N LEU A 335 16.71 3.69 13.46
CA LEU A 335 16.14 2.94 12.35
C LEU A 335 14.71 3.41 12.12
N ALA A 336 14.43 3.92 10.94
CA ALA A 336 13.11 4.45 10.59
C ALA A 336 12.02 3.37 10.74
N GLY A 337 10.99 3.68 11.54
CA GLY A 337 9.92 2.74 11.88
C GLY A 337 10.29 1.68 12.92
N GLY A 338 11.43 1.87 13.61
CA GLY A 338 11.86 1.01 14.72
C GLY A 338 12.50 -0.32 14.32
N GLY A 339 13.15 -0.98 15.29
CA GLY A 339 13.87 -2.24 15.11
C GLY A 339 13.02 -3.51 15.26
N GLU A 340 11.73 -3.42 15.64
CA GLU A 340 10.91 -4.59 16.02
C GLU A 340 10.80 -5.65 14.92
N ALA A 341 10.56 -5.25 13.67
CA ALA A 341 10.42 -6.17 12.55
C ALA A 341 11.73 -6.90 12.23
N LEU A 342 12.86 -6.16 12.25
CA LEU A 342 14.19 -6.73 12.08
C LEU A 342 14.58 -7.63 13.25
N SER A 343 14.30 -7.23 14.49
CA SER A 343 14.52 -8.09 15.67
C SER A 343 13.72 -9.39 15.57
N ALA A 344 12.49 -9.34 15.07
CA ALA A 344 11.67 -10.54 14.86
C ALA A 344 12.29 -11.46 13.79
N LEU A 345 12.82 -10.91 12.71
CA LEU A 345 13.49 -11.67 11.64
C LEU A 345 14.80 -12.30 12.15
N VAL A 346 15.64 -11.54 12.87
CA VAL A 346 16.91 -12.03 13.43
C VAL A 346 16.65 -13.09 14.52
N ARG A 347 15.64 -12.93 15.38
CA ARG A 347 15.23 -13.97 16.35
C ARG A 347 14.77 -15.24 15.63
N ALA A 348 14.05 -15.11 14.54
CA ALA A 348 13.63 -16.24 13.73
C ALA A 348 14.81 -16.99 13.09
N ALA A 349 15.84 -16.26 12.62
CA ALA A 349 17.09 -16.84 12.17
C ALA A 349 17.82 -17.57 13.32
N HIS A 350 17.90 -16.95 14.49
CA HIS A 350 18.47 -17.55 15.71
C HIS A 350 17.75 -18.84 16.11
N ASP A 351 16.42 -18.90 16.01
CA ASP A 351 15.67 -20.12 16.28
C ASP A 351 16.07 -21.25 15.31
N LEU A 352 16.21 -20.94 14.01
CA LEU A 352 16.65 -21.92 13.02
C LEU A 352 18.09 -22.38 13.23
N GLU A 353 19.02 -21.48 13.64
CA GLU A 353 20.40 -21.85 14.02
C GLU A 353 20.41 -22.83 15.21
N ALA A 354 19.54 -22.59 16.17
CA ALA A 354 19.39 -23.45 17.35
C ALA A 354 18.57 -24.73 17.09
N GLY A 355 18.24 -25.06 15.85
CA GLY A 355 17.44 -26.22 15.47
C GLY A 355 15.97 -26.11 15.90
N ARG A 356 15.49 -24.93 16.22
CA ARG A 356 14.09 -24.67 16.58
C ARG A 356 13.33 -24.11 15.38
N ARG A 357 12.11 -24.57 15.18
CA ARG A 357 11.22 -24.00 14.16
C ARG A 357 10.74 -22.62 14.56
N THR A 358 10.73 -21.71 13.62
CA THR A 358 10.20 -20.35 13.79
C THR A 358 8.76 -20.20 13.28
N SER A 359 8.05 -19.20 13.79
CA SER A 359 6.74 -18.78 13.27
C SER A 359 6.80 -17.51 12.40
N HIS A 360 8.01 -17.01 12.11
CA HIS A 360 8.18 -15.82 11.29
C HIS A 360 7.73 -16.10 9.85
N PRO A 361 6.89 -15.24 9.24
CA PRO A 361 6.29 -15.50 7.93
C PRO A 361 7.27 -15.81 6.80
N GLU A 362 8.44 -15.19 6.80
CA GLU A 362 9.47 -15.37 5.78
C GLU A 362 10.29 -16.65 5.99
N LEU A 363 10.45 -17.11 7.23
CA LEU A 363 11.35 -18.22 7.59
C LEU A 363 10.63 -19.48 8.07
N MET A 364 9.33 -19.44 8.31
CA MET A 364 8.55 -20.54 8.89
C MET A 364 8.49 -21.82 8.04
N LEU A 365 8.90 -21.74 6.79
CA LEU A 365 8.92 -22.90 5.88
C LEU A 365 10.21 -23.71 5.97
N PHE A 366 11.21 -23.22 6.71
CA PHE A 366 12.49 -23.89 6.90
C PHE A 366 12.51 -24.60 8.25
N GLU A 367 13.12 -25.78 8.29
CA GLU A 367 13.27 -26.57 9.50
C GLU A 367 14.59 -26.27 10.23
N SER A 368 15.59 -25.76 9.50
CA SER A 368 16.90 -25.41 10.01
C SER A 368 17.54 -24.27 9.25
N TRP A 369 18.55 -23.65 9.85
CA TRP A 369 19.38 -22.64 9.18
C TRP A 369 20.15 -23.21 7.98
N ALA A 370 20.61 -24.46 8.08
CA ALA A 370 21.30 -25.13 6.99
C ALA A 370 20.39 -25.29 5.74
N GLU A 371 19.13 -25.68 5.94
CA GLU A 371 18.15 -25.76 4.84
C GLU A 371 17.90 -24.42 4.20
N LEU A 372 17.80 -23.35 5.01
CA LEU A 372 17.63 -21.98 4.49
C LEU A 372 18.84 -21.55 3.65
N ARG A 373 20.06 -21.82 4.13
CA ARG A 373 21.31 -21.50 3.39
C ARG A 373 21.40 -22.24 2.06
N GLU A 374 21.15 -23.55 2.07
CA GLU A 374 21.16 -24.36 0.86
C GLU A 374 20.15 -23.84 -0.15
N TYR A 375 18.96 -23.49 0.35
CA TYR A 375 17.93 -22.92 -0.47
C TYR A 375 18.31 -21.55 -1.06
N ALA A 376 18.82 -20.63 -0.23
CA ALA A 376 19.25 -19.31 -0.69
C ALA A 376 20.36 -19.39 -1.74
N ALA A 377 21.26 -20.39 -1.61
CA ALA A 377 22.39 -20.58 -2.51
C ALA A 377 22.01 -21.21 -3.87
N HIS A 378 21.04 -22.13 -3.88
CA HIS A 378 20.81 -22.99 -5.06
C HIS A 378 19.48 -22.77 -5.75
N ASP A 379 18.49 -22.13 -5.11
CA ASP A 379 17.18 -21.88 -5.71
C ASP A 379 17.07 -20.40 -6.14
N PRO A 380 16.77 -20.09 -7.41
CA PRO A 380 16.58 -18.72 -7.87
C PRO A 380 15.58 -17.92 -7.03
N ALA A 381 14.54 -18.58 -6.50
CA ALA A 381 13.56 -17.92 -5.63
C ALA A 381 14.06 -17.71 -4.18
N GLY A 382 15.23 -18.25 -3.82
CA GLY A 382 15.90 -18.05 -2.53
C GLY A 382 16.89 -16.90 -2.52
N ARG A 383 17.19 -16.32 -3.68
CA ARG A 383 18.21 -15.25 -3.80
C ARG A 383 17.94 -14.05 -2.91
N ASP A 384 16.68 -13.75 -2.67
CA ASP A 384 16.28 -12.65 -1.76
C ASP A 384 16.69 -12.87 -0.30
N LEU A 385 16.99 -14.12 0.07
CA LEU A 385 17.45 -14.50 1.41
C LEU A 385 18.97 -14.51 1.54
N LEU A 386 19.72 -14.50 0.42
CA LEU A 386 21.19 -14.49 0.44
C LEU A 386 21.77 -13.36 1.30
N PRO A 387 21.28 -12.11 1.23
CA PRO A 387 21.78 -11.05 2.08
C PRO A 387 21.58 -11.30 3.57
N LEU A 388 20.42 -11.89 3.95
CA LEU A 388 20.18 -12.29 5.35
C LEU A 388 21.15 -13.40 5.79
N VAL A 389 21.37 -14.39 4.92
CA VAL A 389 22.32 -15.47 5.19
C VAL A 389 23.73 -14.92 5.39
N GLY A 390 24.19 -14.07 4.47
CA GLY A 390 25.51 -13.44 4.59
C GLY A 390 25.67 -12.63 5.87
N LEU A 391 24.67 -11.82 6.22
CA LEU A 391 24.68 -11.00 7.44
C LEU A 391 24.74 -11.85 8.72
N VAL A 392 23.94 -12.94 8.80
CA VAL A 392 23.94 -13.83 9.96
C VAL A 392 25.23 -14.65 10.03
N ASP A 393 25.71 -15.13 8.89
CA ASP A 393 26.98 -15.91 8.85
C ASP A 393 28.21 -15.05 9.20
N GLU A 394 28.19 -13.75 8.84
CA GLU A 394 29.30 -12.81 9.12
C GLU A 394 29.31 -12.31 10.57
N HIS A 395 28.14 -11.91 11.10
CA HIS A 395 28.05 -11.23 12.39
C HIS A 395 27.47 -12.10 13.52
N GLY A 396 26.75 -13.16 13.20
CA GLY A 396 25.98 -13.96 14.15
C GLY A 396 24.72 -13.27 14.67
N THR A 397 23.68 -14.05 14.96
CA THR A 397 22.37 -13.51 15.39
C THR A 397 22.43 -12.74 16.71
N ALA A 398 23.33 -13.13 17.64
CA ALA A 398 23.48 -12.44 18.92
C ALA A 398 24.00 -11.01 18.77
N ALA A 399 25.03 -10.79 17.92
CA ALA A 399 25.57 -9.46 17.66
C ALA A 399 24.55 -8.56 16.94
N LEU A 400 23.78 -9.13 16.00
CA LEU A 400 22.70 -8.43 15.31
C LEU A 400 21.62 -7.96 16.29
N LEU A 401 21.17 -8.81 17.22
CA LEU A 401 20.20 -8.44 18.24
C LEU A 401 20.73 -7.34 19.16
N HIS A 402 22.00 -7.47 19.59
CA HIS A 402 22.64 -6.45 20.41
C HIS A 402 22.74 -5.08 19.69
N ALA A 403 23.06 -5.09 18.39
CA ALA A 403 23.06 -3.85 17.60
C ALA A 403 21.69 -3.19 17.57
N LEU A 404 20.60 -3.98 17.43
CA LEU A 404 19.22 -3.48 17.44
C LEU A 404 18.81 -2.89 18.80
N GLU A 405 19.34 -3.39 19.92
CA GLU A 405 19.11 -2.83 21.25
C GLU A 405 19.77 -1.47 21.47
N ARG A 406 20.82 -1.14 20.71
CA ARG A 406 21.54 0.13 20.78
C ARG A 406 20.90 1.26 19.97
N LEU A 407 19.85 0.97 19.19
CA LEU A 407 19.15 1.98 18.41
C LEU A 407 18.55 3.08 19.31
N GLN A 408 18.63 4.31 18.82
CA GLN A 408 18.11 5.49 19.49
C GLN A 408 16.79 5.95 18.85
N PRO A 409 15.96 6.73 19.56
CA PRO A 409 14.87 7.48 18.95
C PRO A 409 15.39 8.44 17.87
N GLU A 410 14.61 8.68 16.82
CA GLU A 410 15.02 9.52 15.69
C GLU A 410 15.43 10.94 16.12
N GLU A 411 14.78 11.48 17.16
CA GLU A 411 15.04 12.83 17.67
C GLU A 411 16.41 12.99 18.33
N SER A 412 17.01 11.90 18.80
CA SER A 412 18.32 11.87 19.47
C SER A 412 19.43 11.27 18.62
N ALA A 413 19.11 10.76 17.44
CA ALA A 413 20.05 10.14 16.54
C ALA A 413 20.82 11.17 15.70
N GLU A 414 22.06 10.81 15.33
CA GLU A 414 22.89 11.58 14.40
C GLU A 414 22.64 11.15 12.95
N VAL A 415 22.19 9.91 12.77
CA VAL A 415 21.84 9.36 11.46
C VAL A 415 20.62 8.49 11.57
N THR A 416 19.70 8.64 10.63
CA THR A 416 18.56 7.75 10.46
C THR A 416 18.84 6.78 9.31
N VAL A 417 18.91 5.48 9.60
CA VAL A 417 18.94 4.44 8.58
C VAL A 417 17.50 4.08 8.22
N SER A 418 17.19 3.96 6.94
CA SER A 418 15.84 3.64 6.46
C SER A 418 15.88 2.84 5.17
N THR A 419 14.92 1.97 4.95
CA THR A 419 14.69 1.50 3.58
C THR A 419 14.00 2.62 2.77
N ALA A 420 14.25 2.67 1.46
CA ALA A 420 13.61 3.65 0.58
C ALA A 420 12.07 3.57 0.65
N HIS A 421 11.49 2.38 0.84
CA HIS A 421 10.06 2.20 1.07
C HIS A 421 9.55 2.94 2.32
N ARG A 422 10.28 2.86 3.43
CA ARG A 422 9.92 3.54 4.69
C ARG A 422 10.26 5.03 4.68
N ALA A 423 11.17 5.44 3.80
CA ALA A 423 11.55 6.84 3.60
C ALA A 423 10.48 7.63 2.82
N LYS A 424 9.51 6.96 2.17
CA LYS A 424 8.39 7.64 1.50
C LYS A 424 7.63 8.53 2.46
N GLY A 425 7.34 9.76 2.04
CA GLY A 425 6.71 10.79 2.87
C GLY A 425 7.66 11.54 3.83
N ARG A 426 8.93 11.13 3.90
CA ARG A 426 9.95 11.78 4.74
C ARG A 426 10.93 12.58 3.89
N GLU A 427 11.75 13.42 4.55
CA GLU A 427 12.83 14.19 3.92
C GLU A 427 13.88 14.56 4.93
N TRP A 428 15.14 14.68 4.47
CA TRP A 428 16.29 15.03 5.28
C TRP A 428 17.15 16.08 4.58
N ALA A 429 17.96 16.81 5.36
CA ALA A 429 18.85 17.80 4.81
C ALA A 429 19.89 17.16 3.88
N SER A 430 20.50 16.06 4.31
CA SER A 430 21.49 15.30 3.55
C SER A 430 21.16 13.81 3.54
N VAL A 431 21.30 13.18 2.39
CA VAL A 431 20.99 11.76 2.17
C VAL A 431 22.14 11.08 1.45
N ARG A 432 22.49 9.89 1.90
CA ARG A 432 23.35 8.94 1.19
C ARG A 432 22.54 7.70 0.80
N ILE A 433 22.68 7.27 -0.44
CA ILE A 433 22.10 6.01 -0.91
C ILE A 433 23.09 4.89 -0.63
N ALA A 434 22.63 3.83 0.02
CA ALA A 434 23.47 2.69 0.40
C ALA A 434 23.83 1.80 -0.80
N ASP A 435 24.87 0.98 -0.64
CA ASP A 435 25.45 0.17 -1.71
C ASP A 435 24.58 -1.05 -2.11
N ASP A 436 23.49 -1.30 -1.38
CA ASP A 436 22.55 -2.40 -1.67
C ASP A 436 21.56 -2.11 -2.81
N PHE A 437 21.66 -0.96 -3.47
CA PHE A 437 21.04 -0.69 -4.75
C PHE A 437 21.95 -1.19 -5.88
N THR A 438 21.78 -2.46 -6.25
CA THR A 438 22.62 -3.10 -7.25
C THR A 438 22.12 -2.84 -8.68
N PRO A 439 23.03 -2.79 -9.68
CA PRO A 439 22.63 -2.71 -11.08
C PRO A 439 21.82 -3.94 -11.50
N PRO A 440 21.01 -3.83 -12.59
CA PRO A 440 20.37 -4.98 -13.19
C PRO A 440 21.44 -5.99 -13.68
N GLY A 441 21.09 -7.26 -13.68
CA GLY A 441 21.98 -8.29 -14.22
C GLY A 441 22.24 -8.10 -15.71
N ASP A 442 23.45 -8.45 -16.16
CA ASP A 442 23.81 -8.40 -17.56
C ASP A 442 23.02 -9.41 -18.41
N LEU A 443 22.80 -9.06 -19.66
CA LEU A 443 22.25 -9.94 -20.68
C LEU A 443 23.31 -10.92 -21.20
N ASP A 444 22.87 -12.05 -21.75
CA ASP A 444 23.73 -12.99 -22.47
C ASP A 444 24.29 -12.38 -23.78
N GLU A 445 23.65 -11.33 -24.28
CA GLU A 445 24.04 -10.57 -25.47
C GLU A 445 25.26 -9.69 -25.17
N ARG A 446 26.18 -9.57 -26.17
CA ARG A 446 27.38 -8.77 -26.05
C ARG A 446 27.35 -7.59 -27.01
N GLY A 447 27.85 -6.45 -26.54
CA GLY A 447 28.07 -5.27 -27.35
C GLY A 447 29.19 -5.43 -28.38
N GLU A 448 29.40 -4.42 -29.20
CA GLU A 448 30.46 -4.38 -30.22
C GLU A 448 31.87 -4.48 -29.63
N ASP A 449 32.04 -4.08 -28.38
CA ASP A 449 33.28 -4.16 -27.58
C ASP A 449 33.49 -5.54 -26.92
N GLY A 450 32.54 -6.48 -27.10
CA GLY A 450 32.56 -7.81 -26.50
C GLY A 450 32.16 -7.86 -25.02
N ALA A 451 31.80 -6.72 -24.39
CA ALA A 451 31.27 -6.67 -23.03
C ALA A 451 29.80 -7.11 -22.99
N PRO A 452 29.34 -7.74 -21.90
CA PRO A 452 27.92 -8.03 -21.74
C PRO A 452 27.08 -6.75 -21.80
N LEU A 453 25.92 -6.80 -22.44
CA LEU A 453 25.00 -5.66 -22.43
C LEU A 453 24.28 -5.59 -21.08
N PRO A 454 24.15 -4.40 -20.45
CA PRO A 454 23.38 -4.24 -19.24
C PRO A 454 21.91 -4.63 -19.47
N GLY A 455 21.33 -5.39 -18.53
CA GLY A 455 19.93 -5.75 -18.58
C GLY A 455 19.00 -4.56 -18.36
N PRO A 456 17.70 -4.72 -18.66
CA PRO A 456 16.73 -3.66 -18.44
C PRO A 456 16.56 -3.37 -16.93
N ILE A 457 16.37 -2.09 -16.62
CA ILE A 457 16.07 -1.66 -15.24
C ILE A 457 14.61 -2.02 -14.94
N ASP A 458 14.38 -2.76 -13.86
CA ASP A 458 13.04 -3.05 -13.38
C ASP A 458 12.31 -1.75 -12.99
N ILE A 459 11.06 -1.62 -13.40
CA ILE A 459 10.27 -0.39 -13.18
C ILE A 459 10.03 -0.12 -11.70
N ASP A 460 9.82 -1.16 -10.88
CA ASP A 460 9.59 -0.98 -9.46
C ASP A 460 10.89 -0.59 -8.73
N GLU A 461 12.05 -1.08 -9.18
CA GLU A 461 13.37 -0.63 -8.72
C GLU A 461 13.63 0.83 -9.11
N ALA A 462 13.30 1.23 -10.34
CA ALA A 462 13.43 2.61 -10.78
C ALA A 462 12.53 3.57 -10.00
N ARG A 463 11.30 3.17 -9.69
CA ARG A 463 10.39 3.93 -8.80
C ARG A 463 10.96 4.07 -7.41
N LEU A 464 11.54 2.99 -6.89
CA LEU A 464 12.16 3.00 -5.56
C LEU A 464 13.38 3.91 -5.51
N ALA A 465 14.22 3.89 -6.54
CA ALA A 465 15.34 4.81 -6.71
C ALA A 465 14.87 6.28 -6.81
N TYR A 466 13.82 6.56 -7.59
CA TYR A 466 13.20 7.89 -7.64
C TYR A 466 12.72 8.36 -6.26
N VAL A 467 12.05 7.47 -5.49
CA VAL A 467 11.68 7.78 -4.10
C VAL A 467 12.92 8.12 -3.31
N ALA A 468 13.99 7.31 -3.37
CA ALA A 468 15.21 7.49 -2.57
C ALA A 468 15.90 8.83 -2.88
N VAL A 469 16.19 9.14 -4.14
CA VAL A 469 16.90 10.37 -4.52
C VAL A 469 16.10 11.63 -4.17
N THR A 470 14.77 11.58 -4.21
CA THR A 470 13.91 12.73 -3.88
C THR A 470 13.70 12.97 -2.39
N ARG A 471 14.38 12.23 -1.52
CA ARG A 471 14.30 12.45 -0.05
C ARG A 471 15.24 13.52 0.45
N ALA A 472 16.29 13.85 -0.31
CA ALA A 472 17.25 14.90 0.04
C ALA A 472 16.67 16.29 -0.22
N ARG A 473 17.08 17.27 0.62
CA ARG A 473 16.76 18.68 0.42
C ARG A 473 17.97 19.48 -0.07
N SER A 474 19.15 19.28 0.55
CA SER A 474 20.33 20.11 0.30
C SER A 474 21.50 19.32 -0.27
N GLN A 475 21.70 18.06 0.16
CA GLN A 475 22.83 17.25 -0.29
C GLN A 475 22.38 15.83 -0.59
N LEU A 476 22.82 15.29 -1.72
CA LEU A 476 22.54 13.91 -2.12
C LEU A 476 23.83 13.23 -2.58
N ASP A 477 24.18 12.15 -1.89
CA ASP A 477 25.14 11.16 -2.35
C ASP A 477 24.39 9.99 -2.97
N ILE A 478 24.47 9.86 -4.30
CA ILE A 478 23.77 8.80 -5.05
C ILE A 478 24.38 7.41 -4.80
N GLY A 479 25.58 7.32 -4.19
CA GLY A 479 26.17 6.08 -3.69
C GLY A 479 25.93 4.85 -4.55
N GLY A 480 25.18 3.90 -4.01
CA GLY A 480 24.82 2.66 -4.68
C GLY A 480 24.02 2.78 -5.99
N LEU A 481 23.47 3.95 -6.30
CA LEU A 481 22.82 4.23 -7.59
C LEU A 481 23.76 4.80 -8.65
N SER A 482 25.05 5.02 -8.33
CA SER A 482 26.05 5.59 -9.25
C SER A 482 26.29 4.76 -10.51
N TRP A 483 25.96 3.46 -10.48
CA TRP A 483 26.01 2.58 -11.66
C TRP A 483 25.14 3.09 -12.82
N LEU A 484 24.08 3.88 -12.55
CA LEU A 484 23.25 4.47 -13.58
C LEU A 484 24.06 5.38 -14.53
N ASN A 485 25.16 5.96 -14.07
CA ASN A 485 26.04 6.80 -14.92
C ASN A 485 26.70 6.03 -16.07
N GLY A 486 26.88 4.74 -15.92
CA GLY A 486 27.41 3.84 -16.95
C GLY A 486 26.33 3.04 -17.69
N HIS A 487 25.07 3.15 -17.28
CA HIS A 487 23.98 2.39 -17.88
C HIS A 487 23.36 3.17 -19.05
N PRO A 488 23.02 2.52 -20.20
CA PRO A 488 22.44 3.21 -21.37
C PRO A 488 21.16 3.99 -21.09
N ALA A 489 20.33 3.52 -20.15
CA ALA A 489 19.11 4.21 -19.72
C ALA A 489 19.40 5.46 -18.87
N GLY A 490 20.61 5.66 -18.38
CA GLY A 490 21.01 6.80 -17.56
C GLY A 490 21.41 8.03 -18.35
N ASP A 491 21.55 7.94 -19.68
CA ASP A 491 21.88 9.08 -20.55
C ASP A 491 20.62 9.96 -20.76
N PRO A 492 20.67 11.24 -20.35
CA PRO A 492 19.51 12.15 -20.53
C PRO A 492 19.23 12.55 -21.98
N ARG A 493 20.01 12.11 -22.97
CA ARG A 493 19.78 12.45 -24.35
C ARG A 493 18.43 11.90 -24.85
N PRO A 494 17.60 12.68 -25.59
CA PRO A 494 16.38 12.15 -26.19
C PRO A 494 16.78 11.01 -27.13
N ARG A 495 16.18 9.84 -26.97
CA ARG A 495 16.24 8.80 -28.00
C ARG A 495 15.66 9.42 -29.27
N GLU A 496 16.46 9.55 -30.31
CA GLU A 496 15.95 9.87 -31.65
C GLU A 496 14.91 8.81 -32.00
N ALA A 497 13.71 9.28 -32.38
CA ALA A 497 12.61 8.42 -32.79
C ALA A 497 13.01 7.71 -34.08
N GLY A 498 13.52 6.49 -33.98
CA GLY A 498 13.95 5.72 -35.14
C GLY A 498 14.66 4.42 -34.75
N THR A 499 13.95 3.51 -34.12
CA THR A 499 14.04 2.05 -34.33
C THR A 499 12.95 1.41 -33.49
N GLU A 500 11.95 0.86 -34.16
CA GLU A 500 10.93 -0.01 -33.56
C GLU A 500 11.62 -1.28 -33.04
N ASP A 501 12.00 -1.28 -31.76
CA ASP A 501 12.33 -2.52 -31.08
C ASP A 501 11.05 -3.23 -30.66
N ARG A 502 10.79 -4.30 -31.39
CA ARG A 502 9.79 -5.30 -31.05
C ARG A 502 10.21 -5.99 -29.75
N TYR A 503 9.72 -5.51 -28.63
CA TYR A 503 9.64 -6.33 -27.43
C TYR A 503 8.24 -6.96 -27.36
N ASP A 504 8.20 -8.26 -27.59
CA ASP A 504 7.03 -9.12 -27.38
C ASP A 504 6.51 -8.92 -25.94
N ARG A 505 5.32 -8.33 -25.85
CA ARG A 505 4.54 -8.32 -24.59
C ARG A 505 3.96 -9.72 -24.43
N PRO A 506 4.02 -10.34 -23.25
CA PRO A 506 3.27 -11.55 -23.00
C PRO A 506 1.77 -11.26 -23.10
N ASP A 507 1.09 -12.07 -23.90
CA ASP A 507 -0.33 -12.00 -24.24
C ASP A 507 -1.24 -11.89 -23.00
N GLY A 508 -1.86 -10.73 -22.84
CA GLY A 508 -3.09 -10.57 -22.07
C GLY A 508 -4.31 -10.89 -22.94
N PRO A 509 -5.47 -11.27 -22.39
CA PRO A 509 -6.59 -11.81 -23.15
C PRO A 509 -7.17 -10.77 -24.13
N ARG A 510 -7.23 -11.14 -25.40
CA ARG A 510 -7.80 -10.36 -26.50
C ARG A 510 -9.29 -10.11 -26.25
N GLY A 511 -9.63 -8.87 -25.98
CA GLY A 511 -10.99 -8.36 -26.12
C GLY A 511 -11.25 -8.03 -27.59
N LEU A 512 -12.29 -8.61 -28.15
CA LEU A 512 -12.80 -8.32 -29.50
C LEU A 512 -13.25 -6.84 -29.57
N HIS A 513 -12.53 -6.02 -30.33
CA HIS A 513 -13.02 -4.74 -30.81
C HIS A 513 -13.34 -4.85 -32.29
N GLU A 514 -14.63 -4.83 -32.60
CA GLU A 514 -15.13 -4.57 -33.94
C GLU A 514 -14.91 -3.10 -34.30
N SER A 515 -14.16 -2.90 -35.38
CA SER A 515 -13.96 -1.59 -36.01
C SER A 515 -15.14 -1.27 -36.94
N HIS A 516 -15.91 -0.24 -36.65
CA HIS A 516 -16.81 0.39 -37.63
C HIS A 516 -16.15 1.62 -38.23
N GLY A 517 -15.80 1.53 -39.52
CA GLY A 517 -15.53 2.68 -40.39
C GLY A 517 -16.79 3.06 -41.16
N PRO A 518 -16.92 4.31 -41.60
CA PRO A 518 -18.15 4.84 -42.17
C PRO A 518 -18.33 4.48 -43.65
N CYS A 519 -19.49 3.96 -44.04
CA CYS A 519 -19.92 3.81 -45.42
C CYS A 519 -21.18 4.59 -45.67
N GLY A 520 -21.16 5.50 -46.66
CA GLY A 520 -22.30 6.20 -47.19
C GLY A 520 -23.10 5.33 -48.20
N PRO A 521 -24.26 5.80 -48.69
CA PRO A 521 -25.39 4.96 -49.03
C PRO A 521 -25.47 4.53 -50.51
N ARG A 522 -26.05 3.36 -50.81
CA ARG A 522 -26.76 3.01 -52.07
C ARG A 522 -27.68 1.79 -51.86
N ASP A 523 -28.97 2.06 -52.18
CA ASP A 523 -30.07 1.13 -52.38
C ASP A 523 -30.03 0.47 -53.78
N PRO A 524 -31.06 -0.31 -54.21
CA PRO A 524 -31.56 -1.63 -53.77
C PRO A 524 -31.60 -2.67 -54.93
N HIS A 525 -31.90 -3.91 -54.65
CA HIS A 525 -32.73 -4.90 -55.39
C HIS A 525 -32.31 -6.35 -55.05
N GLY A 526 -33.29 -7.15 -54.62
CA GLY A 526 -33.19 -8.60 -54.41
C GLY A 526 -33.24 -9.39 -55.74
N PRO A 527 -33.57 -10.70 -55.82
CA PRO A 527 -34.13 -11.61 -54.82
C PRO A 527 -33.57 -13.06 -54.81
N ASN A 528 -34.05 -13.84 -53.84
CA ASN A 528 -34.26 -15.32 -53.87
C ASN A 528 -33.19 -16.30 -54.30
N GLU A 529 -32.84 -17.27 -53.42
CA GLU A 529 -33.19 -18.68 -53.65
C GLU A 529 -32.85 -19.59 -52.46
N ARG A 530 -33.76 -20.54 -52.27
CA ARG A 530 -33.73 -21.65 -51.31
C ARG A 530 -32.75 -22.74 -51.76
N VAL A 531 -32.33 -23.60 -50.77
CA VAL A 531 -32.32 -25.09 -50.82
C VAL A 531 -31.76 -25.59 -49.46
N ARG A 532 -32.58 -26.28 -48.65
CA ARG A 532 -32.66 -27.68 -48.19
C ARG A 532 -31.31 -28.33 -47.89
N GLY A 533 -31.09 -28.94 -46.75
CA GLY A 533 -31.70 -30.04 -46.08
C GLY A 533 -30.68 -30.82 -45.26
N GLY A 534 -31.12 -31.52 -44.23
CA GLY A 534 -30.68 -32.85 -43.83
C GLY A 534 -29.97 -32.89 -42.48
N ASP A 535 -30.68 -33.15 -41.47
CA ASP A 535 -30.95 -34.43 -40.78
C ASP A 535 -29.92 -34.88 -39.71
N GLY A 536 -30.37 -35.02 -38.51
CA GLY A 536 -30.42 -36.19 -37.66
C GLY A 536 -29.50 -36.11 -36.42
N THR A 537 -29.92 -36.02 -35.26
CA THR A 537 -30.58 -36.92 -34.35
C THR A 537 -30.49 -36.42 -32.91
N GLU A 538 -31.65 -36.48 -32.29
CA GLU A 538 -31.93 -36.30 -30.88
C GLU A 538 -31.08 -37.15 -29.92
N ARG A 539 -30.84 -36.62 -28.72
CA ARG A 539 -31.21 -37.30 -27.47
C ARG A 539 -31.35 -36.29 -26.31
N ASP A 540 -32.59 -36.27 -25.89
CA ASP A 540 -33.11 -35.70 -24.64
C ASP A 540 -32.37 -36.16 -23.40
N ILE A 541 -32.23 -35.26 -22.41
CA ILE A 541 -32.51 -35.54 -20.99
C ILE A 541 -32.84 -34.20 -20.26
N ALA A 542 -34.13 -34.10 -19.99
CA ALA A 542 -34.84 -33.51 -18.85
C ALA A 542 -34.36 -32.19 -18.19
N ARG A 543 -35.18 -31.19 -18.43
CA ARG A 543 -35.42 -30.02 -17.56
C ARG A 543 -36.13 -30.46 -16.28
N LYS A 544 -35.75 -29.84 -15.14
CA LYS A 544 -36.71 -29.48 -14.08
C LYS A 544 -36.33 -28.16 -13.45
N ASP A 545 -37.26 -27.25 -13.60
CA ASP A 545 -37.80 -26.20 -12.75
C ASP A 545 -36.93 -24.99 -12.46
N GLY A 546 -37.17 -23.95 -13.27
CA GLY A 546 -36.93 -22.56 -12.96
C GLY A 546 -38.21 -21.93 -12.41
N GLU A 547 -38.15 -21.32 -11.24
CA GLU A 547 -39.04 -20.26 -10.84
C GLU A 547 -38.31 -18.90 -10.85
N PRO A 548 -38.95 -17.83 -11.35
CA PRO A 548 -38.38 -16.50 -11.34
C PRO A 548 -38.52 -15.88 -9.95
N TRP A 549 -37.40 -15.35 -9.45
CA TRP A 549 -37.32 -14.59 -8.20
C TRP A 549 -38.15 -13.30 -8.32
N VAL A 550 -39.13 -13.12 -7.41
CA VAL A 550 -39.92 -11.90 -7.24
C VAL A 550 -39.46 -11.20 -5.96
N PRO A 551 -39.10 -9.91 -6.00
CA PRO A 551 -38.68 -9.18 -4.79
C PRO A 551 -39.90 -8.87 -3.91
N PRO A 552 -39.74 -8.86 -2.56
CA PRO A 552 -40.86 -8.57 -1.63
C PRO A 552 -41.26 -7.09 -1.69
N PRO A 553 -42.57 -6.78 -1.41
CA PRO A 553 -43.09 -5.43 -1.55
C PRO A 553 -42.57 -4.50 -0.45
N ARG A 554 -42.30 -3.24 -0.85
CA ARG A 554 -41.92 -2.12 0.03
C ARG A 554 -43.02 -1.88 1.06
N GLN A 555 -42.70 -1.99 2.34
CA GLN A 555 -43.57 -1.55 3.43
C GLN A 555 -43.63 -0.02 3.44
N ARG A 556 -44.84 0.50 3.25
CA ARG A 556 -45.16 1.94 3.40
C ARG A 556 -45.14 2.32 4.87
N GLY A 557 -44.58 3.50 5.13
CA GLY A 557 -44.35 4.06 6.44
C GLY A 557 -45.60 4.27 7.28
N HIS A 558 -45.43 4.12 8.57
CA HIS A 558 -46.36 4.57 9.58
C HIS A 558 -46.09 6.03 9.99
N PRO A 559 -47.14 6.83 10.26
CA PRO A 559 -46.98 8.27 10.49
C PRO A 559 -46.52 8.60 11.92
N ARG A 560 -45.75 9.70 12.01
CA ARG A 560 -45.33 10.32 13.27
C ARG A 560 -46.51 10.85 14.09
N PRO A 561 -46.53 10.74 15.42
CA PRO A 561 -47.44 11.50 16.27
C PRO A 561 -46.99 12.95 16.45
N LYS A 562 -47.97 13.83 16.40
CA LYS A 562 -47.88 15.28 16.56
C LYS A 562 -47.63 15.66 18.01
N HIS A 563 -46.86 16.74 18.18
CA HIS A 563 -46.63 17.48 19.40
C HIS A 563 -47.92 17.94 20.09
N GLY A 564 -48.01 17.75 21.42
CA GLY A 564 -48.97 18.43 22.31
C GLY A 564 -48.19 19.28 23.32
N HIS A 565 -48.54 20.57 23.35
CA HIS A 565 -48.14 21.56 24.34
C HIS A 565 -48.82 21.33 25.69
N GLY A 566 -48.13 21.64 26.80
CA GLY A 566 -48.69 21.79 28.16
C GLY A 566 -47.55 22.12 29.13
N VAL A 567 -47.26 23.34 29.36
CA VAL A 567 -47.65 24.28 30.43
C VAL A 567 -47.33 23.81 31.86
N VAL A 568 -46.27 24.42 32.39
CA VAL A 568 -45.98 25.00 33.74
C VAL A 568 -46.66 24.40 34.98
N ALA A 569 -45.82 24.06 36.01
CA ALA A 569 -46.05 24.43 37.39
C ALA A 569 -44.75 24.39 38.23
N ARG A 570 -44.59 25.45 39.02
CA ARG A 570 -43.56 25.73 40.03
C ARG A 570 -43.80 24.91 41.30
N GLY A 571 -42.72 24.64 42.04
CA GLY A 571 -42.78 24.21 43.44
C GLY A 571 -41.35 24.11 43.99
N THR A 572 -40.95 24.99 44.62
CA THR A 572 -40.33 25.57 45.81
C THR A 572 -39.97 24.57 46.91
N ALA A 573 -38.73 24.83 47.43
CA ALA A 573 -38.23 24.77 48.82
C ALA A 573 -37.77 23.37 49.30
N GLY A 574 -36.58 23.34 49.82
CA GLY A 574 -35.95 23.62 51.06
C GLY A 574 -34.93 22.54 51.31
N GLY A 575 -33.74 22.85 51.66
CA GLY A 575 -33.21 23.29 52.90
C GLY A 575 -32.15 22.36 53.42
N GLY A 576 -31.03 22.92 53.87
CA GLY A 576 -30.17 22.46 54.94
C GLY A 576 -28.84 21.83 54.52
N ALA A 577 -27.71 22.56 54.47
CA ALA A 577 -26.79 22.97 55.54
C ALA A 577 -26.18 21.78 56.29
N THR A 578 -24.86 21.65 56.28
CA THR A 578 -23.75 22.15 57.09
C THR A 578 -22.50 21.36 56.67
N ALA A 579 -21.39 21.96 56.33
CA ALA A 579 -20.28 22.54 57.08
C ALA A 579 -19.48 21.52 57.88
N SER A 580 -18.22 21.46 57.60
CA SER A 580 -17.04 21.85 58.37
C SER A 580 -15.86 20.94 58.02
N ASP A 581 -14.82 21.58 57.67
CA ASP A 581 -13.55 21.89 58.35
C ASP A 581 -12.54 20.76 58.31
N ALA A 582 -11.45 21.02 57.71
CA ALA A 582 -10.22 21.73 58.01
C ALA A 582 -9.05 20.83 58.45
N ALA A 583 -7.91 21.21 57.92
CA ALA A 583 -6.58 21.24 58.49
C ALA A 583 -5.70 19.97 58.25
N ASP A 584 -4.66 20.14 57.49
CA ASP A 584 -3.30 20.61 57.84
C ASP A 584 -2.37 19.52 58.41
N GLY A 585 -1.15 19.49 57.92
CA GLY A 585 -0.09 18.78 58.61
C GLY A 585 1.02 18.18 57.75
N THR A 586 1.79 19.02 57.11
CA THR A 586 3.28 19.06 57.06
C THR A 586 4.13 17.89 57.54
N ARG A 587 5.18 17.62 56.74
CA ARG A 587 6.61 17.44 57.07
C ARG A 587 7.25 16.04 56.98
N ARG A 588 8.28 16.06 56.10
CA ARG A 588 9.70 15.61 56.26
C ARG A 588 10.01 14.10 56.25
N ALA A 589 10.77 13.72 55.23
CA ALA A 589 12.23 13.51 55.17
C ALA A 589 12.76 12.18 55.76
N GLY A 590 13.63 11.59 54.98
CA GLY A 590 14.68 10.64 55.39
C GLY A 590 14.64 9.34 54.61
N LYS A 591 15.48 9.19 53.64
CA LYS A 591 16.86 8.68 53.68
C LYS A 591 16.98 7.15 53.91
N ASP A 592 17.69 6.66 52.96
CA ASP A 592 18.72 5.59 52.98
C ASP A 592 18.29 4.13 52.82
N SER A 593 18.79 3.64 51.77
CA SER A 593 19.84 2.63 51.55
C SER A 593 19.47 1.16 51.52
N GLU A 594 19.96 0.59 50.48
CA GLU A 594 20.73 -0.65 50.32
C GLU A 594 20.03 -2.00 50.16
N GLU A 595 20.45 -2.58 49.05
CA GLU A 595 20.85 -3.96 48.79
C GLU A 595 19.80 -5.09 48.88
N HIS A 596 19.41 -5.63 47.73
CA HIS A 596 19.96 -6.85 47.15
C HIS A 596 19.50 -7.01 45.71
#